data_3b250b3fc973fd772999e54f878fa239
#
_entry.id   3b250b3fc973fd772999e54f878fa239
#
_cell.length_a   1.000
_cell.length_b   1.000
_cell.length_c   1.000
_cell.angle_alpha   90.00
_cell.angle_beta   90.00
_cell.angle_gamma   90.00
#
_symmetry.space_group_name_H-M   'P 1'
#
loop_
_entity.id
_entity.type
_entity.pdbx_description
1 polymer ?
#
loop_
_entity_poly.entity_id
_entity_poly.type
_entity_poly.pdbx_seq_one_letter_code
_entity_poly.pdbx_strand_id
1 'polypeptide(L)'
;MNSSPTRNIFFALLGSKQSVFKLNDIALHTGITDFQSLNNKVNYAVRTGKLLNPRKGIYAKPGFSAEEMACTVYTPSYISLEYVLQQAGVLFQYDSGVTPVSYLSRTIVIDGRQYRYRKIKGELLANTTGIESRANGVNIALPERAFLDMLYLENVFYFDNLSPLDKKQVYQILPLYRSKTLIQKVAKLIKE
;
A
#
# COMPACT_ATOMS: atom_id res chain seq x y z
N MET A 1 -0.07 -20.06 40.87
CA MET A 1 0.26 -18.89 40.00
C MET A 1 0.98 -19.40 38.76
N ASN A 2 0.25 -19.68 37.70
CA ASN A 2 0.85 -20.15 36.44
C ASN A 2 1.36 -18.93 35.66
N SER A 3 2.66 -18.69 35.72
CA SER A 3 3.35 -17.78 34.80
C SER A 3 3.30 -18.39 33.40
N SER A 4 2.33 -17.93 32.58
CA SER A 4 2.33 -18.25 31.16
C SER A 4 3.71 -17.96 30.56
N PRO A 5 4.30 -18.88 29.77
CA PRO A 5 5.59 -18.64 29.18
C PRO A 5 5.54 -17.36 28.38
N THR A 6 6.42 -16.43 28.68
CA THR A 6 6.53 -15.12 28.02
C THR A 6 6.76 -15.40 26.53
N ARG A 7 5.72 -15.46 25.74
CA ARG A 7 5.84 -15.65 24.27
C ARG A 7 6.76 -14.57 23.76
N ASN A 8 7.93 -14.97 23.28
CA ASN A 8 8.88 -14.06 22.66
C ASN A 8 8.14 -13.39 21.49
N ILE A 9 7.99 -12.05 21.55
CA ILE A 9 7.30 -11.27 20.51
C ILE A 9 7.76 -11.68 19.10
N PHE A 10 9.06 -11.88 18.93
CA PHE A 10 9.64 -12.27 17.67
C PHE A 10 9.04 -13.59 17.14
N PHE A 11 8.93 -14.62 17.97
CA PHE A 11 8.30 -15.89 17.53
C PHE A 11 6.83 -15.74 17.21
N ALA A 12 6.09 -14.89 17.94
CA ALA A 12 4.69 -14.64 17.64
C ALA A 12 4.52 -13.95 16.26
N LEU A 13 5.44 -13.05 15.90
CA LEU A 13 5.39 -12.34 14.64
C LEU A 13 5.98 -13.15 13.46
N LEU A 14 6.90 -14.09 13.70
CA LEU A 14 7.48 -14.92 12.64
C LEU A 14 6.42 -15.68 11.84
N GLY A 15 5.41 -16.21 12.51
CA GLY A 15 4.32 -16.94 11.86
C GLY A 15 3.31 -16.05 11.10
N SER A 16 3.38 -14.73 11.26
CA SER A 16 2.50 -13.82 10.54
C SER A 16 2.95 -13.67 9.09
N LYS A 17 1.98 -13.62 8.15
CA LYS A 17 2.22 -13.26 6.75
C LYS A 17 2.64 -11.80 6.58
N GLN A 18 2.33 -10.96 7.56
CA GLN A 18 2.73 -9.56 7.59
C GLN A 18 4.21 -9.42 7.95
N SER A 19 4.87 -8.43 7.37
CA SER A 19 6.24 -8.03 7.67
C SER A 19 6.33 -6.63 8.31
N VAL A 20 5.25 -5.85 8.27
CA VAL A 20 5.16 -4.49 8.82
C VAL A 20 3.99 -4.39 9.79
N PHE A 21 4.22 -3.78 10.95
CA PHE A 21 3.26 -3.75 12.07
C PHE A 21 3.20 -2.37 12.72
N LYS A 22 2.02 -1.94 13.13
CA LYS A 22 1.83 -0.92 14.18
C LYS A 22 1.88 -1.60 15.55
N LEU A 23 2.05 -0.83 16.61
CA LEU A 23 2.12 -1.38 17.97
C LEU A 23 0.85 -2.19 18.33
N ASN A 24 -0.33 -1.70 17.89
CA ASN A 24 -1.59 -2.39 18.11
C ASN A 24 -1.66 -3.75 17.39
N ASP A 25 -1.07 -3.86 16.20
CA ASP A 25 -1.01 -5.13 15.47
C ASP A 25 -0.16 -6.14 16.24
N ILE A 26 0.96 -5.68 16.80
CA ILE A 26 1.81 -6.52 17.64
C ILE A 26 1.06 -6.97 18.92
N ALA A 27 0.28 -6.07 19.54
CA ALA A 27 -0.57 -6.43 20.68
C ALA A 27 -1.54 -7.55 20.34
N LEU A 28 -2.21 -7.46 19.19
CA LEU A 28 -3.15 -8.47 18.71
C LEU A 28 -2.45 -9.82 18.43
N HIS A 29 -1.30 -9.82 17.79
CA HIS A 29 -0.54 -11.05 17.50
C HIS A 29 0.02 -11.74 18.77
N THR A 30 0.35 -10.94 19.78
CA THR A 30 1.00 -11.46 21.00
C THR A 30 0.04 -11.72 22.15
N GLY A 31 -1.15 -11.12 22.12
CA GLY A 31 -2.13 -11.15 23.23
C GLY A 31 -1.69 -10.33 24.45
N ILE A 32 -0.66 -9.45 24.30
CA ILE A 32 -0.19 -8.58 25.39
C ILE A 32 -1.09 -7.35 25.47
N THR A 33 -1.80 -7.21 26.58
CA THR A 33 -2.73 -6.10 26.82
C THR A 33 -2.10 -4.92 27.57
N ASP A 34 -1.03 -5.17 28.34
CA ASP A 34 -0.27 -4.11 28.99
C ASP A 34 0.69 -3.43 28.02
N PHE A 35 0.36 -2.19 27.65
CA PHE A 35 1.12 -1.40 26.69
C PHE A 35 2.56 -1.08 27.14
N GLN A 36 2.82 -0.95 28.44
CA GLN A 36 4.16 -0.68 28.93
C GLN A 36 5.05 -1.91 28.76
N SER A 37 4.56 -3.08 29.12
CA SER A 37 5.22 -4.36 28.89
C SER A 37 5.46 -4.61 27.40
N LEU A 38 4.45 -4.34 26.56
CA LEU A 38 4.55 -4.47 25.10
C LEU A 38 5.66 -3.57 24.53
N ASN A 39 5.67 -2.27 24.89
CA ASN A 39 6.69 -1.32 24.45
C ASN A 39 8.09 -1.77 24.86
N ASN A 40 8.28 -2.20 26.11
CA ASN A 40 9.57 -2.67 26.60
C ASN A 40 10.08 -3.86 25.80
N LYS A 41 9.19 -4.82 25.51
CA LYS A 41 9.54 -6.02 24.72
C LYS A 41 9.82 -5.69 23.26
N VAL A 42 9.05 -4.79 22.65
CA VAL A 42 9.27 -4.33 21.27
C VAL A 42 10.58 -3.57 21.16
N ASN A 43 10.86 -2.64 22.08
CA ASN A 43 12.12 -1.90 22.15
C ASN A 43 13.32 -2.84 22.33
N TYR A 44 13.17 -3.87 23.15
CA TYR A 44 14.19 -4.91 23.28
C TYR A 44 14.41 -5.66 21.95
N ALA A 45 13.34 -6.03 21.25
CA ALA A 45 13.44 -6.69 19.95
C ALA A 45 14.12 -5.80 18.89
N VAL A 46 13.85 -4.49 18.90
CA VAL A 46 14.51 -3.52 18.02
C VAL A 46 16.00 -3.40 18.39
N ARG A 47 16.32 -3.23 19.68
CA ARG A 47 17.71 -3.10 20.14
C ARG A 47 18.56 -4.34 19.84
N THR A 48 17.94 -5.52 19.82
CA THR A 48 18.62 -6.79 19.50
C THR A 48 18.59 -7.14 18.01
N GLY A 49 18.12 -6.23 17.13
CA GLY A 49 18.07 -6.42 15.68
C GLY A 49 17.02 -7.45 15.19
N LYS A 50 16.17 -7.97 16.08
CA LYS A 50 15.09 -8.91 15.72
C LYS A 50 13.92 -8.23 15.00
N LEU A 51 13.69 -6.96 15.30
CA LEU A 51 12.77 -6.07 14.60
C LEU A 51 13.51 -4.79 14.21
N LEU A 52 12.99 -4.12 13.20
CA LEU A 52 13.40 -2.78 12.80
C LEU A 52 12.35 -1.77 13.27
N ASN A 53 12.73 -0.51 13.47
CA ASN A 53 11.81 0.61 13.66
C ASN A 53 12.06 1.66 12.58
N PRO A 54 11.66 1.40 11.33
CA PRO A 54 11.98 2.26 10.19
C PRO A 54 11.28 3.63 10.27
N ARG A 55 10.22 3.74 11.08
CA ARG A 55 9.49 4.98 11.37
C ARG A 55 8.86 4.90 12.75
N LYS A 56 8.77 6.03 13.45
CA LYS A 56 8.13 6.12 14.78
C LYS A 56 6.75 5.46 14.77
N GLY A 57 6.54 4.47 15.64
CA GLY A 57 5.31 3.71 15.80
C GLY A 57 5.07 2.62 14.75
N ILE A 58 6.02 2.39 13.84
CA ILE A 58 5.97 1.31 12.85
C ILE A 58 7.19 0.40 13.05
N TYR A 59 6.92 -0.87 13.16
CA TYR A 59 7.90 -1.93 13.37
C TYR A 59 7.88 -2.88 12.18
N ALA A 60 9.02 -3.46 11.85
CA ALA A 60 9.12 -4.33 10.69
C ALA A 60 10.08 -5.49 10.93
N LYS A 61 9.85 -6.61 10.26
CA LYS A 61 10.83 -7.69 10.16
C LYS A 61 12.01 -7.23 9.29
N PRO A 62 13.23 -7.73 9.50
CA PRO A 62 14.30 -7.57 8.52
C PRO A 62 13.85 -8.06 7.14
N GLY A 63 14.11 -7.29 6.08
CA GLY A 63 13.65 -7.61 4.71
C GLY A 63 12.15 -7.40 4.47
N PHE A 64 11.51 -6.50 5.21
CA PHE A 64 10.09 -6.20 5.09
C PHE A 64 9.66 -5.77 3.67
N SER A 65 8.38 -6.01 3.36
CA SER A 65 7.78 -5.63 2.09
C SER A 65 7.57 -4.10 2.01
N ALA A 66 8.04 -3.50 0.92
CA ALA A 66 7.79 -2.10 0.62
C ALA A 66 6.30 -1.82 0.38
N GLU A 67 5.57 -2.76 -0.19
CA GLU A 67 4.13 -2.66 -0.42
C GLU A 67 3.36 -2.61 0.91
N GLU A 68 3.74 -3.48 1.88
CA GLU A 68 3.15 -3.44 3.22
C GLU A 68 3.46 -2.13 3.93
N MET A 69 4.71 -1.65 3.83
CA MET A 69 5.10 -0.35 4.40
C MET A 69 4.23 0.77 3.83
N ALA A 70 4.01 0.80 2.51
CA ALA A 70 3.18 1.78 1.84
C ALA A 70 1.74 1.79 2.38
N CYS A 71 1.12 0.61 2.56
CA CYS A 71 -0.25 0.52 3.07
C CYS A 71 -0.36 0.75 4.58
N THR A 72 0.73 0.57 5.34
CA THR A 72 0.73 0.70 6.81
C THR A 72 0.93 2.15 7.27
N VAL A 73 1.78 2.93 6.59
CA VAL A 73 2.16 4.29 7.05
C VAL A 73 0.96 5.22 7.09
N TYR A 74 0.18 5.30 6.01
CA TYR A 74 -1.04 6.10 5.94
C TYR A 74 -2.22 5.22 5.54
N THR A 75 -3.13 5.00 6.46
CA THR A 75 -4.32 4.16 6.27
C THR A 75 -5.57 5.05 6.39
N PRO A 76 -6.54 4.97 5.46
CA PRO A 76 -6.59 4.07 4.30
C PRO A 76 -5.66 4.49 3.15
N SER A 77 -5.17 3.49 2.44
CA SER A 77 -4.43 3.67 1.19
C SER A 77 -4.41 2.36 0.37
N TYR A 78 -4.13 2.47 -0.91
CA TYR A 78 -3.83 1.35 -1.80
C TYR A 78 -2.73 1.74 -2.78
N ILE A 79 -1.97 0.78 -3.25
CA ILE A 79 -0.90 0.97 -4.23
C ILE A 79 -1.53 1.08 -5.61
N SER A 80 -1.09 2.05 -6.41
CA SER A 80 -1.67 2.37 -7.72
C SER A 80 -0.63 3.09 -8.60
N LEU A 81 -1.11 3.81 -9.62
CA LEU A 81 -0.34 4.74 -10.43
C LEU A 81 0.88 4.08 -11.09
N GLU A 82 2.02 4.80 -11.13
CA GLU A 82 3.23 4.36 -11.83
C GLU A 82 3.70 2.98 -11.36
N TYR A 83 3.63 2.70 -10.06
CA TYR A 83 4.10 1.42 -9.51
C TYR A 83 3.35 0.22 -10.12
N VAL A 84 2.04 0.30 -10.23
CA VAL A 84 1.21 -0.76 -10.81
C VAL A 84 1.35 -0.80 -12.34
N LEU A 85 1.35 0.38 -12.96
CA LEU A 85 1.43 0.50 -14.42
C LEU A 85 2.76 0.00 -14.98
N GLN A 86 3.86 0.20 -14.25
CA GLN A 86 5.17 -0.37 -14.59
C GLN A 86 5.18 -1.89 -14.51
N GLN A 87 4.63 -2.46 -13.45
CA GLN A 87 4.54 -3.92 -13.28
C GLN A 87 3.65 -4.56 -14.34
N ALA A 88 2.63 -3.84 -14.80
CA ALA A 88 1.74 -4.30 -15.88
C ALA A 88 2.33 -4.10 -17.29
N GLY A 89 3.49 -3.46 -17.45
CA GLY A 89 4.07 -3.17 -18.76
C GLY A 89 3.33 -2.07 -19.53
N VAL A 90 2.60 -1.21 -18.84
CA VAL A 90 1.93 -0.02 -19.39
C VAL A 90 2.89 1.17 -19.43
N LEU A 91 3.83 1.23 -18.49
CA LEU A 91 4.92 2.18 -18.43
C LEU A 91 6.26 1.45 -18.46
N PHE A 92 7.22 1.96 -19.24
CA PHE A 92 8.56 1.38 -19.39
C PHE A 92 9.63 2.09 -18.59
N GLN A 93 9.32 3.27 -18.05
CA GLN A 93 10.26 4.01 -17.20
C GLN A 93 10.37 3.31 -15.85
N TYR A 94 11.60 2.90 -15.48
CA TYR A 94 11.86 2.27 -14.20
C TYR A 94 11.90 3.32 -13.08
N ASP A 95 11.06 3.14 -12.08
CA ASP A 95 11.10 3.87 -10.82
C ASP A 95 11.01 2.87 -9.65
N SER A 96 11.99 2.89 -8.76
CA SER A 96 12.02 2.02 -7.59
C SER A 96 11.09 2.47 -6.46
N GLY A 97 10.44 3.63 -6.61
CA GLY A 97 9.49 4.17 -5.63
C GLY A 97 8.17 3.40 -5.63
N VAL A 98 7.44 3.52 -4.53
CA VAL A 98 6.06 3.03 -4.41
C VAL A 98 5.12 4.22 -4.46
N THR A 99 4.05 4.12 -5.26
CA THR A 99 3.07 5.20 -5.46
C THR A 99 1.70 4.80 -4.90
N PRO A 100 1.45 5.02 -3.59
CA PRO A 100 0.14 4.77 -3.02
C PRO A 100 -0.81 5.95 -3.26
N VAL A 101 -2.09 5.62 -3.43
CA VAL A 101 -3.21 6.57 -3.38
C VAL A 101 -3.78 6.59 -1.96
N SER A 102 -4.06 7.78 -1.42
CA SER A 102 -4.51 7.97 -0.03
C SER A 102 -5.34 9.25 0.12
N TYR A 103 -5.68 9.60 1.38
CA TYR A 103 -6.40 10.83 1.74
C TYR A 103 -5.53 12.09 1.75
N LEU A 104 -4.21 11.95 1.58
CA LEU A 104 -3.24 13.05 1.57
C LEU A 104 -2.23 12.89 0.42
N SER A 105 -1.56 13.99 0.04
CA SER A 105 -0.39 13.97 -0.83
C SER A 105 0.87 14.20 0.00
N ARG A 106 1.80 13.25 -0.04
CA ARG A 106 3.07 13.34 0.69
C ARG A 106 4.12 12.40 0.12
N THR A 107 5.35 12.89 0.02
CA THR A 107 6.51 12.05 -0.27
C THR A 107 7.31 11.81 1.00
N ILE A 108 7.69 10.57 1.24
CA ILE A 108 8.55 10.17 2.36
C ILE A 108 9.60 9.18 1.85
N VAL A 109 10.71 9.10 2.57
CA VAL A 109 11.76 8.10 2.32
C VAL A 109 11.87 7.22 3.56
N ILE A 110 11.81 5.90 3.38
CA ILE A 110 11.99 4.91 4.43
C ILE A 110 12.94 3.85 3.89
N ASP A 111 14.02 3.58 4.61
CA ASP A 111 15.05 2.59 4.23
C ASP A 111 15.54 2.77 2.78
N GLY A 112 15.86 4.02 2.41
CA GLY A 112 16.33 4.40 1.08
C GLY A 112 15.28 4.37 -0.05
N ARG A 113 14.08 3.87 0.21
CA ARG A 113 12.99 3.80 -0.77
C ARG A 113 12.04 4.96 -0.64
N GLN A 114 11.63 5.53 -1.78
CA GLN A 114 10.66 6.62 -1.86
C GLN A 114 9.23 6.10 -1.90
N TYR A 115 8.34 6.74 -1.12
CA TYR A 115 6.89 6.49 -1.10
C TYR A 115 6.18 7.79 -1.42
N ARG A 116 5.52 7.86 -2.59
CA ARG A 116 4.82 9.06 -3.08
C ARG A 116 3.32 8.88 -2.96
N TYR A 117 2.75 9.31 -1.85
CA TYR A 117 1.30 9.29 -1.63
C TYR A 117 0.63 10.39 -2.45
N ARG A 118 -0.43 10.02 -3.16
CA ARG A 118 -1.25 10.93 -3.94
C ARG A 118 -2.67 10.95 -3.37
N LYS A 119 -3.18 12.17 -3.15
CA LYS A 119 -4.52 12.36 -2.62
C LYS A 119 -5.56 12.10 -3.70
N ILE A 120 -6.59 11.32 -3.35
CA ILE A 120 -7.79 11.15 -4.18
C ILE A 120 -9.04 11.49 -3.35
N LYS A 121 -10.20 11.69 -4.00
CA LYS A 121 -11.48 11.91 -3.30
C LYS A 121 -11.83 10.74 -2.40
N GLY A 122 -12.38 11.03 -1.21
CA GLY A 122 -12.71 10.02 -0.21
C GLY A 122 -13.66 8.93 -0.70
N GLU A 123 -14.64 9.26 -1.54
CA GLU A 123 -15.55 8.30 -2.16
C GLU A 123 -14.81 7.28 -3.04
N LEU A 124 -13.81 7.73 -3.81
CA LEU A 124 -12.98 6.87 -4.64
C LEU A 124 -12.01 6.03 -3.80
N LEU A 125 -11.45 6.64 -2.74
CA LEU A 125 -10.54 5.95 -1.83
C LEU A 125 -11.24 4.81 -1.06
N ALA A 126 -12.51 5.00 -0.71
CA ALA A 126 -13.30 4.00 0.01
C ALA A 126 -13.85 2.89 -0.92
N ASN A 127 -13.88 3.11 -2.23
CA ASN A 127 -14.41 2.15 -3.19
C ASN A 127 -13.35 1.13 -3.59
N THR A 128 -13.62 -0.14 -3.32
CA THR A 128 -12.69 -1.26 -3.54
C THR A 128 -12.77 -1.88 -4.94
N THR A 129 -13.64 -1.40 -5.83
CA THR A 129 -13.74 -1.93 -7.20
C THR A 129 -12.42 -1.74 -7.95
N GLY A 130 -11.87 -2.81 -8.47
CA GLY A 130 -10.55 -2.81 -9.13
C GLY A 130 -9.38 -2.71 -8.14
N ILE A 131 -9.58 -3.07 -6.87
CA ILE A 131 -8.53 -3.15 -5.85
C ILE A 131 -8.52 -4.57 -5.27
N GLU A 132 -7.37 -5.19 -5.26
CA GLU A 132 -7.11 -6.48 -4.63
C GLU A 132 -6.59 -6.29 -3.21
N SER A 133 -7.17 -7.02 -2.25
CA SER A 133 -6.68 -7.09 -0.88
C SER A 133 -5.92 -8.39 -0.67
N ARG A 134 -4.64 -8.29 -0.34
CA ARG A 134 -3.78 -9.44 -0.07
C ARG A 134 -3.81 -9.84 1.41
N ALA A 135 -3.52 -11.10 1.70
CA ALA A 135 -3.55 -11.65 3.06
C ALA A 135 -2.56 -10.99 4.05
N ASN A 136 -1.57 -10.25 3.55
CA ASN A 136 -0.61 -9.48 4.34
C ASN A 136 -1.03 -8.02 4.57
N GLY A 137 -2.30 -7.66 4.26
CA GLY A 137 -2.83 -6.30 4.46
C GLY A 137 -2.49 -5.31 3.34
N VAL A 138 -1.86 -5.75 2.27
CA VAL A 138 -1.60 -4.90 1.09
C VAL A 138 -2.88 -4.78 0.28
N ASN A 139 -3.27 -3.53 -0.02
CA ASN A 139 -4.28 -3.21 -1.02
C ASN A 139 -3.58 -2.68 -2.26
N ILE A 140 -3.84 -3.27 -3.43
CA ILE A 140 -3.21 -2.92 -4.69
C ILE A 140 -4.24 -2.81 -5.80
N ALA A 141 -4.16 -1.76 -6.61
CA ALA A 141 -5.03 -1.57 -7.75
C ALA A 141 -4.72 -2.57 -8.87
N LEU A 142 -5.77 -3.00 -9.58
CA LEU A 142 -5.60 -3.62 -10.90
C LEU A 142 -5.02 -2.58 -11.88
N PRO A 143 -4.38 -3.02 -12.97
CA PRO A 143 -3.80 -2.11 -13.97
C PRO A 143 -4.82 -1.09 -14.50
N GLU A 144 -6.07 -1.51 -14.73
CA GLU A 144 -7.16 -0.67 -15.22
C GLU A 144 -7.56 0.40 -14.21
N ARG A 145 -7.59 0.05 -12.92
CA ARG A 145 -7.85 1.02 -11.85
C ARG A 145 -6.70 2.01 -11.75
N ALA A 146 -5.45 1.56 -11.80
CA ALA A 146 -4.26 2.41 -11.76
C ALA A 146 -4.18 3.36 -12.97
N PHE A 147 -4.56 2.89 -14.15
CA PHE A 147 -4.70 3.69 -15.37
C PHE A 147 -5.73 4.81 -15.18
N LEU A 148 -6.90 4.50 -14.65
CA LEU A 148 -7.95 5.48 -14.40
C LEU A 148 -7.57 6.47 -13.29
N ASP A 149 -6.93 6.01 -12.21
CA ASP A 149 -6.40 6.87 -11.14
C ASP A 149 -5.39 7.87 -11.71
N MET A 150 -4.48 7.40 -12.58
CA MET A 150 -3.49 8.26 -13.23
C MET A 150 -4.14 9.33 -14.09
N LEU A 151 -5.06 8.97 -14.98
CA LEU A 151 -5.77 9.93 -15.83
C LEU A 151 -6.66 10.88 -15.04
N TYR A 152 -7.14 10.46 -13.88
CA TYR A 152 -7.95 11.30 -13.00
C TYR A 152 -7.12 12.34 -12.26
N LEU A 153 -5.91 11.97 -11.81
CA LEU A 153 -5.03 12.83 -11.03
C LEU A 153 -4.15 13.74 -11.89
N GLU A 154 -3.77 13.29 -13.10
CA GLU A 154 -2.91 14.03 -14.00
C GLU A 154 -3.72 14.66 -15.15
N ASN A 155 -3.38 15.92 -15.47
CA ASN A 155 -4.02 16.61 -16.60
C ASN A 155 -3.59 16.04 -17.95
N VAL A 156 -2.30 15.74 -18.09
CA VAL A 156 -1.69 15.13 -19.28
C VAL A 156 -0.75 14.03 -18.79
N PHE A 157 -0.89 12.85 -19.35
CA PHE A 157 -0.01 11.73 -19.07
C PHE A 157 0.15 10.86 -20.32
N TYR A 158 1.36 10.38 -20.58
CA TYR A 158 1.68 9.51 -21.71
C TYR A 158 1.92 8.10 -21.21
N PHE A 159 1.29 7.14 -21.85
CA PHE A 159 1.47 5.71 -21.60
C PHE A 159 2.27 5.10 -22.76
N ASP A 160 3.24 4.26 -22.43
CA ASP A 160 4.09 3.64 -23.44
C ASP A 160 3.35 2.51 -24.18
N ASN A 161 2.52 1.76 -23.47
CA ASN A 161 1.79 0.62 -24.03
C ASN A 161 0.46 0.40 -23.31
N LEU A 162 -0.66 0.49 -24.02
CA LEU A 162 -1.99 0.25 -23.46
C LEU A 162 -2.52 -1.18 -23.74
N SER A 163 -1.79 -2.01 -24.48
CA SER A 163 -2.24 -3.37 -24.85
C SER A 163 -2.44 -4.32 -23.64
N PRO A 164 -1.72 -4.16 -22.51
CA PRO A 164 -1.96 -5.00 -21.33
C PRO A 164 -3.29 -4.74 -20.62
N LEU A 165 -3.96 -3.59 -20.90
CA LEU A 165 -5.21 -3.23 -20.21
C LEU A 165 -6.41 -3.96 -20.82
N ASP A 166 -7.24 -4.53 -19.96
CA ASP A 166 -8.57 -5.01 -20.36
C ASP A 166 -9.53 -3.82 -20.54
N LYS A 167 -9.80 -3.50 -21.82
CA LYS A 167 -10.73 -2.40 -22.18
C LYS A 167 -12.09 -2.55 -21.51
N LYS A 168 -12.64 -3.75 -21.44
CA LYS A 168 -13.92 -4.04 -20.82
C LYS A 168 -13.92 -3.65 -19.35
N GLN A 169 -12.86 -4.01 -18.64
CA GLN A 169 -12.68 -3.71 -17.22
C GLN A 169 -12.46 -2.20 -16.99
N VAL A 170 -11.73 -1.52 -17.87
CA VAL A 170 -11.61 -0.05 -17.82
C VAL A 170 -13.00 0.60 -17.87
N TYR A 171 -13.85 0.22 -18.84
CA TYR A 171 -15.19 0.80 -18.96
C TYR A 171 -16.14 0.39 -17.83
N GLN A 172 -15.94 -0.74 -17.17
CA GLN A 172 -16.69 -1.13 -15.97
C GLN A 172 -16.34 -0.28 -14.75
N ILE A 173 -15.05 0.09 -14.59
CA ILE A 173 -14.58 0.87 -13.44
C ILE A 173 -14.81 2.38 -13.67
N LEU A 174 -14.72 2.87 -14.89
CA LEU A 174 -14.78 4.29 -15.26
C LEU A 174 -15.96 5.09 -14.63
N PRO A 175 -17.20 4.55 -14.55
CA PRO A 175 -18.33 5.26 -13.97
C PRO A 175 -18.15 5.69 -12.51
N LEU A 176 -17.28 5.00 -11.75
CA LEU A 176 -17.00 5.33 -10.34
C LEU A 176 -16.48 6.74 -10.16
N TYR A 177 -15.74 7.25 -11.13
CA TYR A 177 -15.08 8.56 -11.04
C TYR A 177 -16.03 9.74 -11.25
N ARG A 178 -17.21 9.52 -11.82
CA ARG A 178 -18.23 10.56 -12.11
C ARG A 178 -17.64 11.80 -12.75
N SER A 179 -16.68 11.62 -13.67
CA SER A 179 -15.90 12.70 -14.32
C SER A 179 -16.09 12.66 -15.84
N LYS A 180 -16.76 13.68 -16.37
CA LYS A 180 -16.92 13.84 -17.84
C LYS A 180 -15.56 13.99 -18.54
N THR A 181 -14.63 14.72 -17.92
CA THR A 181 -13.28 14.91 -18.45
C THR A 181 -12.51 13.59 -18.53
N LEU A 182 -12.63 12.72 -17.51
CA LEU A 182 -12.00 11.41 -17.52
C LEU A 182 -12.58 10.52 -18.63
N ILE A 183 -13.90 10.52 -18.80
CA ILE A 183 -14.57 9.77 -19.89
C ILE A 183 -14.00 10.19 -21.25
N GLN A 184 -13.86 11.51 -21.49
CA GLN A 184 -13.29 12.02 -22.74
C GLN A 184 -11.80 11.62 -22.93
N LYS A 185 -11.00 11.63 -21.85
CA LYS A 185 -9.59 11.18 -21.90
C LYS A 185 -9.49 9.69 -22.26
N VAL A 186 -10.31 8.84 -21.61
CA VAL A 186 -10.35 7.40 -21.88
C VAL A 186 -10.77 7.13 -23.32
N ALA A 187 -11.82 7.74 -23.82
CA ALA A 187 -12.29 7.57 -25.20
C ALA A 187 -11.25 7.97 -26.27
N LYS A 188 -10.36 8.91 -25.96
CA LYS A 188 -9.27 9.29 -26.87
C LYS A 188 -8.13 8.25 -26.90
N LEU A 189 -7.86 7.60 -25.77
CA LEU A 189 -6.73 6.67 -25.61
C LEU A 189 -7.10 5.23 -25.92
N ILE A 190 -8.28 4.81 -25.47
CA ILE A 190 -8.80 3.45 -25.70
C ILE A 190 -9.90 3.56 -26.76
N LYS A 191 -9.52 3.35 -28.03
CA LYS A 191 -10.51 3.19 -29.10
C LYS A 191 -11.12 1.80 -28.99
N GLU A 192 -12.44 1.74 -29.16
CA GLU A 192 -13.20 0.49 -29.22
C GLU A 192 -12.68 -0.46 -30.30
#